data_d95ff963dea1ab6db0ebd4bbdc04a6da
#
_entry.id   d95ff963dea1ab6db0ebd4bbdc04a6da
#
_cell.length_a   1.000
_cell.length_b   1.000
_cell.length_c   1.000
_cell.angle_alpha   90.00
_cell.angle_beta   90.00
_cell.angle_gamma   90.00
#
_symmetry.space_group_name_H-M   'P 1'
#
loop_
_entity.id
_entity.type
_entity.pdbx_description
1 polymer ?
#
loop_
_entity_poly.entity_id
_entity_poly.type
_entity_poly.pdbx_seq_one_letter_code
_entity_poly.pdbx_strand_id
1 'polypeptide(L)'
;NGYYCTNNSKTDYNFKLTDQAWDESSKNASWENRNKDQPFFAVFNFGVTHESSIWNRDKKKLKLDPTILKVPPVFPDDSITRHALAVNYSNLIEMDIQMGKIIDRLKKQNLYDDTYIFFYSDHGGPFPRHKRAIYETGTKVPLIVKFPKRFKTEDKRNNDMLSFIDFAPTILSIAGIDIPKIYQGKPFLGARKSLKKRKYLFTASDRFDELTDRIRAVKSKRFKYVRNYNIE
;
A
#
# COMPACT_ATOMS: atom_id res chain seq x y z
N ASN A 1 4.29 20.18 13.92
CA ASN A 1 4.83 20.54 12.60
C ASN A 1 3.80 21.24 11.69
N GLY A 2 2.61 21.60 12.22
CA GLY A 2 1.59 22.38 11.53
C GLY A 2 0.71 21.64 10.52
N TYR A 3 0.97 20.37 10.23
CA TYR A 3 0.13 19.58 9.35
C TYR A 3 -1.15 19.13 10.06
N TYR A 4 -2.27 19.14 9.34
CA TYR A 4 -3.49 18.45 9.73
C TYR A 4 -3.43 17.00 9.26
N CYS A 5 -3.44 16.06 10.21
CA CYS A 5 -3.20 14.65 9.95
C CYS A 5 -4.48 13.83 10.12
N THR A 6 -4.91 13.10 9.07
CA THR A 6 -6.17 12.33 9.12
C THR A 6 -5.99 10.89 8.68
N ASN A 7 -6.74 9.97 9.30
CA ASN A 7 -6.81 8.56 8.98
C ASN A 7 -8.25 8.11 8.72
N ASN A 8 -8.51 7.67 7.50
CA ASN A 8 -9.79 7.12 7.07
C ASN A 8 -9.62 5.65 6.66
N SER A 9 -9.80 4.64 7.51
CA SER A 9 -9.97 4.66 8.98
C SER A 9 -9.41 3.37 9.60
N LYS A 10 -8.35 2.81 9.00
CA LYS A 10 -7.75 1.56 9.48
C LYS A 10 -6.75 1.84 10.61
N THR A 11 -6.85 1.09 11.72
CA THR A 11 -6.07 1.31 12.94
C THR A 11 -5.38 0.04 13.46
N ASP A 12 -4.99 -0.88 12.58
CA ASP A 12 -4.33 -2.15 12.93
C ASP A 12 -2.85 -1.94 13.29
N TYR A 13 -2.57 -1.11 14.30
CA TYR A 13 -1.19 -0.68 14.58
C TYR A 13 -0.38 -1.63 15.45
N ASN A 14 -0.94 -2.72 15.95
CA ASN A 14 -0.25 -3.65 16.86
C ASN A 14 0.46 -2.97 18.06
N PHE A 15 -0.02 -1.79 18.48
CA PHE A 15 0.38 -1.05 19.67
C PHE A 15 -0.80 -0.20 20.16
N LYS A 16 -0.74 0.24 21.42
CA LYS A 16 -1.76 1.12 21.99
C LYS A 16 -1.68 2.48 21.30
N LEU A 17 -2.77 2.88 20.63
CA LEU A 17 -2.86 4.19 20.00
C LEU A 17 -2.67 5.30 21.03
N THR A 18 -1.95 6.35 20.63
CA THR A 18 -1.92 7.61 21.38
C THR A 18 -2.93 8.57 20.78
N ASP A 19 -3.61 9.35 21.61
CA ASP A 19 -4.58 10.37 21.16
C ASP A 19 -3.95 11.48 20.29
N GLN A 20 -2.62 11.49 20.21
CA GLN A 20 -1.84 12.51 19.50
C GLN A 20 -1.41 12.08 18.08
N ALA A 21 -1.74 10.87 17.63
CA ALA A 21 -1.27 10.37 16.34
C ALA A 21 -1.99 11.02 15.15
N TRP A 22 -3.27 11.37 15.33
CA TRP A 22 -4.13 11.92 14.30
C TRP A 22 -4.98 13.06 14.86
N ASP A 23 -5.15 14.14 14.08
CA ASP A 23 -6.15 15.16 14.39
C ASP A 23 -7.57 14.61 14.20
N GLU A 24 -7.75 13.70 13.23
CA GLU A 24 -9.02 13.00 13.00
C GLU A 24 -8.78 11.57 12.52
N SER A 25 -9.45 10.59 13.14
CA SER A 25 -9.39 9.18 12.73
C SER A 25 -10.78 8.58 12.76
N SER A 26 -11.42 8.46 11.60
CA SER A 26 -12.77 7.92 11.42
C SER A 26 -13.05 7.59 9.96
N LYS A 27 -14.18 6.95 9.67
CA LYS A 27 -14.64 6.71 8.30
C LYS A 27 -14.94 7.99 7.51
N ASN A 28 -15.12 9.11 8.21
CA ASN A 28 -15.40 10.42 7.62
C ASN A 28 -14.17 11.35 7.66
N ALA A 29 -13.07 10.90 8.26
CA ALA A 29 -11.84 11.69 8.38
C ALA A 29 -11.34 12.16 7.00
N SER A 30 -11.03 13.44 6.90
CA SER A 30 -10.66 14.08 5.66
C SER A 30 -9.84 15.33 5.90
N TRP A 31 -9.02 15.73 4.94
CA TRP A 31 -8.30 17.01 4.97
C TRP A 31 -9.22 18.24 4.97
N GLU A 32 -10.53 18.08 4.75
CA GLU A 32 -11.49 19.18 4.57
C GLU A 32 -11.76 19.94 5.85
N ASN A 33 -11.56 19.30 7.01
CA ASN A 33 -11.76 19.92 8.32
C ASN A 33 -10.54 20.73 8.83
N ARG A 34 -9.46 20.80 8.03
CA ARG A 34 -8.29 21.59 8.37
C ARG A 34 -8.57 23.10 8.36
N ASN A 35 -7.74 23.87 9.07
CA ASN A 35 -7.76 25.31 8.97
C ASN A 35 -7.43 25.75 7.53
N LYS A 36 -7.89 26.97 7.17
CA LYS A 36 -7.54 27.56 5.88
C LYS A 36 -6.02 27.60 5.69
N ASP A 37 -5.57 27.21 4.51
CA ASP A 37 -4.15 27.16 4.10
C ASP A 37 -3.25 26.25 4.95
N GLN A 38 -3.81 25.47 5.89
CA GLN A 38 -3.06 24.48 6.65
C GLN A 38 -2.65 23.31 5.75
N PRO A 39 -1.36 22.89 5.73
CA PRO A 39 -0.95 21.70 5.03
C PRO A 39 -1.57 20.45 5.67
N PHE A 40 -1.75 19.39 4.90
CA PHE A 40 -2.36 18.16 5.40
C PHE A 40 -1.56 16.91 5.04
N PHE A 41 -1.73 15.89 5.87
CA PHE A 41 -1.34 14.51 5.62
C PHE A 41 -2.57 13.61 5.82
N ALA A 42 -3.11 13.04 4.74
CA ALA A 42 -4.35 12.29 4.79
C ALA A 42 -4.14 10.85 4.28
N VAL A 43 -4.58 9.88 5.07
CA VAL A 43 -4.52 8.45 4.73
C VAL A 43 -5.93 7.95 4.47
N PHE A 44 -6.13 7.27 3.34
CA PHE A 44 -7.38 6.60 2.97
C PHE A 44 -7.13 5.11 2.77
N ASN A 45 -7.98 4.27 3.36
CA ASN A 45 -7.88 2.82 3.30
C ASN A 45 -9.08 2.24 2.55
N PHE A 46 -8.83 1.51 1.47
CA PHE A 46 -9.88 0.87 0.67
C PHE A 46 -10.08 -0.58 1.09
N GLY A 47 -11.14 -0.85 1.88
CA GLY A 47 -11.45 -2.19 2.34
C GLY A 47 -12.11 -3.09 1.29
N VAL A 48 -12.52 -2.55 0.14
CA VAL A 48 -13.24 -3.30 -0.90
C VAL A 48 -12.40 -4.42 -1.52
N THR A 49 -11.08 -4.28 -1.52
CA THR A 49 -10.13 -5.30 -2.04
C THR A 49 -9.59 -6.24 -0.97
N HIS A 50 -10.05 -6.11 0.29
CA HIS A 50 -9.66 -7.02 1.37
C HIS A 50 -10.06 -8.49 1.04
N GLU A 51 -9.27 -9.47 1.50
CA GLU A 51 -9.48 -10.89 1.21
C GLU A 51 -10.88 -11.39 1.55
N SER A 52 -11.48 -10.94 2.65
CA SER A 52 -12.86 -11.30 3.02
C SER A 52 -13.89 -10.91 1.96
N SER A 53 -13.55 -10.01 1.05
CA SER A 53 -14.44 -9.58 -0.01
C SER A 53 -14.69 -10.65 -1.09
N ILE A 54 -13.86 -11.70 -1.15
CA ILE A 54 -14.07 -12.83 -2.08
C ILE A 54 -14.84 -13.99 -1.44
N TRP A 55 -14.98 -14.04 -0.11
CA TRP A 55 -15.65 -15.15 0.56
C TRP A 55 -17.16 -15.21 0.30
N ASN A 56 -17.79 -14.05 0.08
CA ASN A 56 -19.20 -13.93 -0.30
C ASN A 56 -19.37 -13.67 -1.81
N ARG A 57 -18.52 -14.29 -2.61
CA ARG A 57 -18.41 -14.06 -4.06
C ARG A 57 -19.70 -14.25 -4.84
N ASP A 58 -20.54 -15.20 -4.43
CA ASP A 58 -21.79 -15.53 -5.14
C ASP A 58 -22.85 -14.43 -5.01
N LYS A 59 -22.72 -13.56 -4.02
CA LYS A 59 -23.60 -12.41 -3.80
C LYS A 59 -23.16 -11.13 -4.55
N LYS A 60 -21.97 -11.16 -5.17
CA LYS A 60 -21.39 -9.99 -5.85
C LYS A 60 -21.69 -9.99 -7.34
N LYS A 61 -22.16 -8.86 -7.85
CA LYS A 61 -22.27 -8.63 -9.28
C LYS A 61 -20.87 -8.48 -9.89
N LEU A 62 -20.53 -9.37 -10.81
CA LEU A 62 -19.27 -9.31 -11.54
C LEU A 62 -19.28 -8.14 -12.53
N LYS A 63 -18.14 -7.47 -12.62
CA LYS A 63 -17.89 -6.42 -13.62
C LYS A 63 -17.07 -6.95 -14.81
N LEU A 64 -16.61 -8.20 -14.72
CA LEU A 64 -15.82 -8.88 -15.75
C LEU A 64 -16.32 -10.29 -15.96
N ASP A 65 -16.25 -10.77 -17.20
CA ASP A 65 -16.53 -12.15 -17.55
C ASP A 65 -15.38 -13.05 -17.05
N PRO A 66 -15.66 -14.08 -16.22
CA PRO A 66 -14.63 -15.00 -15.75
C PRO A 66 -13.91 -15.76 -16.88
N THR A 67 -14.56 -15.97 -18.03
CA THR A 67 -14.02 -16.78 -19.13
C THR A 67 -12.84 -16.12 -19.84
N ILE A 68 -12.78 -14.80 -19.87
CA ILE A 68 -11.71 -14.05 -20.54
C ILE A 68 -10.46 -13.88 -19.67
N LEU A 69 -10.53 -14.23 -18.38
CA LEU A 69 -9.44 -13.99 -17.44
C LEU A 69 -8.32 -15.02 -17.61
N LYS A 70 -7.09 -14.54 -17.62
CA LYS A 70 -5.91 -15.40 -17.56
C LYS A 70 -5.67 -15.85 -16.13
N VAL A 71 -5.77 -17.15 -15.90
CA VAL A 71 -5.47 -17.76 -14.61
C VAL A 71 -3.95 -17.84 -14.43
N PRO A 72 -3.39 -17.37 -13.30
CA PRO A 72 -1.98 -17.56 -12.98
C PRO A 72 -1.63 -19.05 -12.93
N PRO A 73 -0.44 -19.46 -13.43
CA PRO A 73 -0.09 -20.89 -13.56
C PRO A 73 0.01 -21.67 -12.23
N VAL A 74 0.00 -20.95 -11.11
CA VAL A 74 0.03 -21.54 -9.75
C VAL A 74 -1.35 -21.97 -9.24
N PHE A 75 -2.42 -21.66 -9.97
CA PHE A 75 -3.79 -22.01 -9.61
C PHE A 75 -4.38 -22.97 -10.64
N PRO A 76 -5.32 -23.85 -10.24
CA PRO A 76 -6.08 -24.63 -11.18
C PRO A 76 -6.91 -23.70 -12.08
N ASP A 77 -6.96 -24.04 -13.36
CA ASP A 77 -7.80 -23.31 -14.32
C ASP A 77 -9.18 -23.96 -14.39
N ASP A 78 -10.01 -23.61 -13.41
CA ASP A 78 -11.39 -24.08 -13.27
C ASP A 78 -12.38 -22.92 -13.06
N SER A 79 -13.66 -23.23 -13.07
CA SER A 79 -14.73 -22.25 -12.91
C SER A 79 -14.69 -21.51 -11.56
N ILE A 80 -14.26 -22.20 -10.49
CA ILE A 80 -14.18 -21.64 -9.13
C ILE A 80 -13.08 -20.59 -9.07
N THR A 81 -11.89 -20.93 -9.58
CA THR A 81 -10.74 -20.02 -9.63
C THR A 81 -11.02 -18.83 -10.52
N ARG A 82 -11.58 -19.04 -11.72
CA ARG A 82 -11.95 -17.96 -12.64
C ARG A 82 -12.97 -17.02 -12.02
N HIS A 83 -13.99 -17.57 -11.35
CA HIS A 83 -14.99 -16.75 -10.63
C HIS A 83 -14.35 -15.93 -9.50
N ALA A 84 -13.49 -16.52 -8.67
CA ALA A 84 -12.80 -15.81 -7.61
C ALA A 84 -11.91 -14.67 -8.14
N LEU A 85 -11.21 -14.91 -9.26
CA LEU A 85 -10.43 -13.87 -9.95
C LEU A 85 -11.33 -12.75 -10.47
N ALA A 86 -12.48 -13.08 -11.08
CA ALA A 86 -13.44 -12.09 -11.57
C ALA A 86 -14.00 -11.22 -10.44
N VAL A 87 -14.28 -11.80 -9.27
CA VAL A 87 -14.67 -11.04 -8.07
C VAL A 87 -13.56 -10.09 -7.64
N ASN A 88 -12.31 -10.58 -7.56
CA ASN A 88 -11.17 -9.75 -7.17
C ASN A 88 -10.96 -8.58 -8.14
N TYR A 89 -10.96 -8.82 -9.44
CA TYR A 89 -10.84 -7.74 -10.43
C TYR A 89 -12.02 -6.77 -10.41
N SER A 90 -13.24 -7.26 -10.15
CA SER A 90 -14.40 -6.39 -9.95
C SER A 90 -14.24 -5.48 -8.73
N ASN A 91 -13.63 -5.98 -7.65
CA ASN A 91 -13.30 -5.19 -6.47
C ASN A 91 -12.21 -4.15 -6.75
N LEU A 92 -11.22 -4.48 -7.59
CA LEU A 92 -10.19 -3.52 -8.02
C LEU A 92 -10.81 -2.37 -8.84
N ILE A 93 -11.75 -2.66 -9.73
CA ILE A 93 -12.50 -1.62 -10.46
C ILE A 93 -13.28 -0.72 -9.49
N GLU A 94 -13.90 -1.31 -8.47
CA GLU A 94 -14.63 -0.53 -7.47
C GLU A 94 -13.69 0.36 -6.64
N MET A 95 -12.52 -0.16 -6.28
CA MET A 95 -11.48 0.62 -5.60
C MET A 95 -11.00 1.79 -6.46
N ASP A 96 -10.80 1.58 -7.76
CA ASP A 96 -10.41 2.63 -8.70
C ASP A 96 -11.46 3.76 -8.76
N ILE A 97 -12.74 3.39 -8.79
CA ILE A 97 -13.84 4.36 -8.70
C ILE A 97 -13.78 5.16 -7.39
N GLN A 98 -13.53 4.50 -6.26
CA GLN A 98 -13.40 5.17 -4.96
C GLN A 98 -12.20 6.12 -4.92
N MET A 99 -11.06 5.71 -5.48
CA MET A 99 -9.88 6.56 -5.62
C MET A 99 -10.17 7.77 -6.54
N GLY A 100 -10.87 7.54 -7.64
CA GLY A 100 -11.31 8.60 -8.56
C GLY A 100 -12.10 9.70 -7.83
N LYS A 101 -13.03 9.34 -6.95
CA LYS A 101 -13.81 10.30 -6.15
C LYS A 101 -12.92 11.16 -5.23
N ILE A 102 -11.87 10.59 -4.64
CA ILE A 102 -10.91 11.35 -3.80
C ILE A 102 -10.11 12.32 -4.67
N ILE A 103 -9.64 11.88 -5.83
CA ILE A 103 -8.92 12.73 -6.80
C ILE A 103 -9.80 13.89 -7.26
N ASP A 104 -11.08 13.63 -7.56
CA ASP A 104 -12.02 14.66 -8.00
C ASP A 104 -12.30 15.70 -6.91
N ARG A 105 -12.34 15.28 -5.64
CA ARG A 105 -12.44 16.22 -4.49
C ARG A 105 -11.22 17.12 -4.42
N LEU A 106 -10.00 16.57 -4.55
CA LEU A 106 -8.77 17.37 -4.60
C LEU A 106 -8.78 18.38 -5.77
N LYS A 107 -9.24 17.96 -6.95
CA LYS A 107 -9.35 18.83 -8.12
C LYS A 107 -10.36 19.95 -7.91
N LYS A 108 -11.56 19.65 -7.41
CA LYS A 108 -12.61 20.62 -7.10
C LYS A 108 -12.16 21.69 -6.09
N GLN A 109 -11.23 21.35 -5.21
CA GLN A 109 -10.69 22.26 -4.19
C GLN A 109 -9.38 22.92 -4.62
N ASN A 110 -8.93 22.75 -5.88
CA ASN A 110 -7.66 23.25 -6.40
C ASN A 110 -6.42 22.76 -5.62
N LEU A 111 -6.50 21.60 -4.97
CA LEU A 111 -5.42 20.99 -4.19
C LEU A 111 -4.63 19.94 -4.97
N TYR A 112 -5.22 19.38 -6.03
CA TYR A 112 -4.63 18.26 -6.77
C TYR A 112 -3.23 18.59 -7.30
N ASP A 113 -3.06 19.76 -7.90
CA ASP A 113 -1.80 20.17 -8.55
C ASP A 113 -0.67 20.38 -7.54
N ASP A 114 -0.99 20.66 -6.28
CA ASP A 114 0.02 20.89 -5.21
C ASP A 114 0.16 19.73 -4.21
N THR A 115 -0.51 18.61 -4.44
CA THR A 115 -0.51 17.46 -3.54
C THR A 115 0.34 16.31 -4.10
N TYR A 116 1.22 15.73 -3.26
CA TYR A 116 1.77 14.39 -3.49
C TYR A 116 0.68 13.35 -3.23
N ILE A 117 0.51 12.38 -4.14
CA ILE A 117 -0.40 11.26 -3.93
C ILE A 117 0.40 9.97 -4.03
N PHE A 118 0.37 9.16 -2.97
CA PHE A 118 0.95 7.84 -2.91
C PHE A 118 -0.19 6.82 -2.99
N PHE A 119 -0.20 5.99 -4.00
CA PHE A 119 -1.13 4.89 -4.14
C PHE A 119 -0.36 3.58 -4.11
N TYR A 120 -0.68 2.71 -3.16
CA TYR A 120 0.02 1.44 -2.97
C TYR A 120 -0.86 0.42 -2.25
N SER A 121 -0.49 -0.87 -2.32
CA SER A 121 -1.07 -1.93 -1.51
C SER A 121 -0.17 -2.21 -0.31
N ASP A 122 -0.75 -2.59 0.82
CA ASP A 122 -0.04 -2.99 2.04
C ASP A 122 0.64 -4.35 1.89
N HIS A 123 0.05 -5.26 1.11
CA HIS A 123 0.57 -6.58 0.77
C HIS A 123 -0.01 -7.08 -0.55
N GLY A 124 0.33 -8.30 -0.96
CA GLY A 124 -0.22 -8.94 -2.16
C GLY A 124 -1.70 -9.29 -2.05
N GLY A 125 -2.25 -9.82 -3.13
CA GLY A 125 -3.68 -10.10 -3.28
C GLY A 125 -4.25 -11.16 -2.31
N PRO A 126 -5.55 -11.44 -2.43
CA PRO A 126 -6.29 -12.27 -1.46
C PRO A 126 -6.27 -13.79 -1.78
N PHE A 127 -5.31 -14.24 -2.56
CA PHE A 127 -5.21 -15.64 -3.00
C PHE A 127 -4.13 -16.42 -2.25
N PRO A 128 -4.14 -17.75 -2.27
CA PRO A 128 -3.04 -18.56 -1.76
C PRO A 128 -1.70 -18.11 -2.34
N ARG A 129 -0.64 -18.15 -1.52
CA ARG A 129 0.72 -17.70 -1.84
C ARG A 129 0.87 -16.17 -2.01
N HIS A 130 -0.15 -15.38 -1.70
CA HIS A 130 -0.14 -13.92 -1.73
C HIS A 130 -0.01 -13.33 -0.32
N LYS A 131 -1.10 -12.81 0.25
CA LYS A 131 -1.11 -12.31 1.63
C LYS A 131 -0.53 -13.35 2.60
N ARG A 132 0.22 -12.93 3.60
CA ARG A 132 0.97 -13.72 4.59
C ARG A 132 2.19 -14.46 4.05
N ALA A 133 2.27 -14.72 2.77
CA ALA A 133 3.39 -15.45 2.18
C ALA A 133 4.53 -14.51 1.79
N ILE A 134 5.77 -14.97 2.01
CA ILE A 134 6.97 -14.19 1.65
C ILE A 134 7.37 -14.29 0.18
N TYR A 135 6.51 -14.90 -0.66
CA TYR A 135 6.69 -14.92 -2.10
C TYR A 135 6.57 -13.53 -2.71
N GLU A 136 6.99 -13.36 -3.96
CA GLU A 136 6.85 -12.07 -4.67
C GLU A 136 5.38 -11.63 -4.76
N THR A 137 4.48 -12.57 -4.93
CA THR A 137 3.04 -12.32 -4.96
C THR A 137 2.47 -11.76 -3.65
N GLY A 138 3.15 -12.01 -2.52
CA GLY A 138 2.80 -11.46 -1.21
C GLY A 138 3.53 -10.18 -0.86
N THR A 139 4.76 -9.99 -1.35
CA THR A 139 5.67 -8.94 -0.87
C THR A 139 5.98 -7.85 -1.89
N LYS A 140 5.83 -8.11 -3.20
CA LYS A 140 6.03 -7.12 -4.26
C LYS A 140 4.72 -6.44 -4.57
N VAL A 141 4.51 -5.25 -4.02
CA VAL A 141 3.29 -4.47 -4.18
C VAL A 141 3.49 -3.31 -5.17
N PRO A 142 2.43 -2.86 -5.86
CA PRO A 142 2.48 -1.67 -6.68
C PRO A 142 2.70 -0.43 -5.82
N LEU A 143 3.41 0.55 -6.35
CA LEU A 143 3.52 1.89 -5.81
C LEU A 143 3.45 2.89 -6.96
N ILE A 144 2.49 3.78 -6.91
CA ILE A 144 2.34 4.90 -7.84
C ILE A 144 2.47 6.19 -7.04
N VAL A 145 3.29 7.11 -7.52
CA VAL A 145 3.45 8.43 -6.88
C VAL A 145 3.13 9.51 -7.91
N LYS A 146 2.10 10.30 -7.63
CA LYS A 146 1.84 11.55 -8.35
C LYS A 146 2.55 12.68 -7.63
N PHE A 147 3.28 13.48 -8.38
CA PHE A 147 4.01 14.65 -7.87
C PHE A 147 3.18 15.93 -8.03
N PRO A 148 3.38 16.93 -7.16
CA PRO A 148 2.90 18.28 -7.43
C PRO A 148 3.38 18.81 -8.78
N LYS A 149 2.56 19.59 -9.47
CA LYS A 149 2.82 20.10 -10.82
C LYS A 149 4.09 20.97 -10.91
N ARG A 150 4.47 21.62 -9.80
CA ARG A 150 5.73 22.40 -9.74
C ARG A 150 7.00 21.56 -9.94
N PHE A 151 6.93 20.24 -9.72
CA PHE A 151 8.03 19.33 -10.02
C PHE A 151 7.83 18.81 -11.45
N LYS A 152 8.68 19.25 -12.37
CA LYS A 152 8.71 18.68 -13.74
C LYS A 152 9.21 17.25 -13.65
N THR A 153 8.30 16.31 -13.69
CA THR A 153 8.60 14.88 -13.70
C THR A 153 8.13 14.30 -15.02
N GLU A 154 8.92 13.40 -15.56
CA GLU A 154 8.48 12.56 -16.67
C GLU A 154 7.81 11.30 -16.07
N ASP A 155 6.80 10.76 -16.75
CA ASP A 155 6.22 9.48 -16.42
C ASP A 155 7.27 8.39 -16.57
N LYS A 156 7.75 7.87 -15.45
CA LYS A 156 8.84 6.88 -15.40
C LYS A 156 8.47 5.69 -14.56
N ARG A 157 8.86 4.51 -15.05
CA ARG A 157 8.96 3.33 -14.20
C ARG A 157 10.28 3.38 -13.43
N ASN A 158 10.19 3.30 -12.10
CA ASN A 158 11.36 3.17 -11.23
C ASN A 158 11.50 1.70 -10.78
N ASN A 159 12.68 1.12 -11.05
CA ASN A 159 13.03 -0.26 -10.67
C ASN A 159 13.96 -0.31 -9.43
N ASP A 160 14.05 0.77 -8.67
CA ASP A 160 14.79 0.77 -7.42
C ASP A 160 14.07 -0.10 -6.36
N MET A 161 14.86 -0.76 -5.53
CA MET A 161 14.32 -1.56 -4.43
C MET A 161 13.95 -0.64 -3.28
N LEU A 162 12.65 -0.53 -3.01
CA LEU A 162 12.06 0.22 -1.92
C LEU A 162 11.44 -0.74 -0.90
N SER A 163 11.32 -0.31 0.33
CA SER A 163 10.68 -1.04 1.42
C SER A 163 9.76 -0.12 2.20
N PHE A 164 8.75 -0.64 2.88
CA PHE A 164 7.84 0.16 3.71
C PHE A 164 8.56 0.94 4.82
N ILE A 165 9.71 0.45 5.31
CA ILE A 165 10.53 1.21 6.27
C ILE A 165 11.04 2.55 5.70
N ASP A 166 11.02 2.71 4.37
CA ASP A 166 11.47 3.91 3.67
C ASP A 166 10.36 4.99 3.58
N PHE A 167 9.10 4.61 3.83
CA PHE A 167 7.95 5.52 3.65
C PHE A 167 7.95 6.65 4.68
N ALA A 168 8.03 6.36 5.97
CA ALA A 168 8.04 7.39 7.01
C ALA A 168 9.17 8.41 6.82
N PRO A 169 10.46 8.00 6.66
CA PRO A 169 11.51 8.98 6.39
C PRO A 169 11.32 9.73 5.05
N THR A 170 10.65 9.13 4.06
CA THR A 170 10.32 9.82 2.80
C THR A 170 9.27 10.90 3.01
N ILE A 171 8.20 10.62 3.74
CA ILE A 171 7.16 11.60 4.07
C ILE A 171 7.75 12.77 4.86
N LEU A 172 8.57 12.48 5.89
CA LEU A 172 9.27 13.51 6.65
C LEU A 172 10.18 14.37 5.76
N SER A 173 10.92 13.74 4.83
CA SER A 173 11.77 14.43 3.87
C SER A 173 11.00 15.34 2.93
N ILE A 174 9.81 14.93 2.47
CA ILE A 174 8.91 15.73 1.62
C ILE A 174 8.35 16.92 2.42
N ALA A 175 7.99 16.69 3.68
CA ALA A 175 7.45 17.70 4.57
C ALA A 175 8.51 18.69 5.10
N GLY A 176 9.79 18.49 4.77
CA GLY A 176 10.88 19.34 5.28
C GLY A 176 11.23 19.10 6.76
N ILE A 177 10.71 18.03 7.35
CA ILE A 177 10.89 17.67 8.75
C ILE A 177 12.15 16.83 8.90
N ASP A 178 12.87 17.03 10.02
CA ASP A 178 14.06 16.23 10.32
C ASP A 178 13.70 14.76 10.57
N ILE A 179 14.52 13.88 10.02
CA ILE A 179 14.32 12.44 10.15
C ILE A 179 15.03 11.96 11.42
N PRO A 180 14.29 11.49 12.43
CA PRO A 180 14.87 10.95 13.65
C PRO A 180 15.83 9.79 13.36
N LYS A 181 16.94 9.71 14.10
CA LYS A 181 18.00 8.68 13.92
C LYS A 181 17.50 7.25 14.11
N ILE A 182 16.37 7.06 14.79
CA ILE A 182 15.76 5.74 15.01
C ILE A 182 15.24 5.10 13.70
N TYR A 183 14.93 5.90 12.66
CA TYR A 183 14.47 5.34 11.40
C TYR A 183 15.58 4.63 10.64
N GLN A 184 15.39 3.35 10.37
CA GLN A 184 16.31 2.52 9.58
C GLN A 184 16.10 2.65 8.06
N GLY A 185 14.96 3.18 7.65
CA GLY A 185 14.61 3.40 6.25
C GLY A 185 15.40 4.54 5.63
N LYS A 186 15.39 4.58 4.30
CA LYS A 186 16.06 5.61 3.50
C LYS A 186 15.03 6.40 2.72
N PRO A 187 14.98 7.72 2.85
CA PRO A 187 14.06 8.53 2.08
C PRO A 187 14.38 8.40 0.58
N PHE A 188 13.38 8.09 -0.23
CA PHE A 188 13.53 7.98 -1.69
C PHE A 188 12.99 9.20 -2.45
N LEU A 189 12.35 10.16 -1.75
CA LEU A 189 11.90 11.45 -2.27
C LEU A 189 12.17 12.57 -1.24
N GLY A 190 11.96 13.82 -1.68
CA GLY A 190 12.13 15.01 -0.87
C GLY A 190 13.56 15.51 -0.79
N ALA A 191 13.78 16.58 -0.03
CA ALA A 191 15.06 17.28 0.07
C ALA A 191 16.19 16.40 0.67
N ARG A 192 15.82 15.42 1.51
CA ARG A 192 16.76 14.47 2.15
C ARG A 192 16.83 13.12 1.45
N LYS A 193 16.45 13.06 0.16
CA LYS A 193 16.50 11.83 -0.64
C LYS A 193 17.87 11.17 -0.57
N SER A 194 17.90 9.87 -0.24
CA SER A 194 19.13 9.09 -0.23
C SER A 194 19.65 8.82 -1.64
N LEU A 195 20.91 9.15 -1.90
CA LEU A 195 21.59 8.80 -3.15
C LEU A 195 22.04 7.34 -3.17
N LYS A 196 22.17 6.71 -2.01
CA LYS A 196 22.62 5.31 -1.87
C LYS A 196 21.47 4.35 -2.14
N LYS A 197 21.50 3.71 -3.30
CA LYS A 197 20.50 2.68 -3.68
C LYS A 197 20.58 1.46 -2.75
N ARG A 198 19.41 0.88 -2.47
CA ARG A 198 19.31 -0.36 -1.70
C ARG A 198 19.77 -1.56 -2.54
N LYS A 199 20.61 -2.40 -1.97
CA LYS A 199 21.11 -3.65 -2.61
C LYS A 199 20.28 -4.87 -2.21
N TYR A 200 19.73 -4.87 -0.99
CA TYR A 200 18.99 -5.99 -0.42
C TYR A 200 17.72 -5.53 0.28
N LEU A 201 16.68 -6.36 0.19
CA LEU A 201 15.46 -6.27 0.97
C LEU A 201 15.39 -7.47 1.90
N PHE A 202 14.90 -7.25 3.11
CA PHE A 202 14.73 -8.29 4.12
C PHE A 202 13.24 -8.45 4.41
N THR A 203 12.79 -9.70 4.55
CA THR A 203 11.42 -10.05 4.87
C THR A 203 11.40 -11.09 5.97
N ALA A 204 10.47 -10.98 6.89
CA ALA A 204 10.26 -11.91 7.99
C ALA A 204 8.82 -12.34 8.05
N SER A 205 8.59 -13.60 8.44
CA SER A 205 7.30 -14.13 8.84
C SER A 205 7.52 -15.01 10.06
N ASP A 206 6.84 -14.72 11.17
CA ASP A 206 6.93 -15.47 12.42
C ASP A 206 5.67 -16.29 12.72
N ARG A 207 4.64 -16.10 11.91
CA ARG A 207 3.40 -16.89 11.98
C ARG A 207 2.60 -16.77 10.70
N PHE A 208 1.73 -17.73 10.51
CA PHE A 208 0.69 -17.72 9.48
C PHE A 208 -0.65 -17.81 10.20
N ASP A 209 -1.30 -16.67 10.41
CA ASP A 209 -2.44 -16.50 11.31
C ASP A 209 -2.11 -17.05 12.72
N GLU A 210 -2.76 -18.12 13.19
CA GLU A 210 -2.54 -18.74 14.50
C GLU A 210 -1.36 -19.73 14.49
N LEU A 211 -0.90 -20.17 13.32
CA LEU A 211 0.20 -21.12 13.21
C LEU A 211 1.55 -20.40 13.37
N THR A 212 2.34 -20.83 14.32
CA THR A 212 3.70 -20.34 14.51
C THR A 212 4.58 -20.77 13.34
N ASP A 213 5.31 -19.83 12.78
CA ASP A 213 6.30 -20.06 11.74
C ASP A 213 7.55 -19.22 12.05
N ARG A 214 8.65 -19.49 11.38
CA ARG A 214 9.87 -18.68 11.51
C ARG A 214 10.62 -18.67 10.19
N ILE A 215 10.21 -17.78 9.30
CA ILE A 215 10.82 -17.65 7.98
C ILE A 215 11.52 -16.30 7.85
N ARG A 216 12.67 -16.31 7.23
CA ARG A 216 13.44 -15.11 6.87
C ARG A 216 13.80 -15.16 5.40
N ALA A 217 13.75 -14.02 4.74
CA ALA A 217 14.18 -13.90 3.36
C ALA A 217 15.07 -12.68 3.16
N VAL A 218 16.06 -12.82 2.30
CA VAL A 218 16.83 -11.73 1.73
C VAL A 218 16.68 -11.74 0.21
N LYS A 219 16.41 -10.58 -0.34
CA LYS A 219 16.21 -10.41 -1.78
C LYS A 219 17.21 -9.39 -2.33
N SER A 220 17.86 -9.74 -3.43
CA SER A 220 18.57 -8.82 -4.32
C SER A 220 17.71 -8.50 -5.54
N LYS A 221 18.22 -7.75 -6.50
CA LYS A 221 17.51 -7.52 -7.78
C LYS A 221 17.20 -8.82 -8.53
N ARG A 222 18.07 -9.81 -8.42
CA ARG A 222 18.04 -11.05 -9.22
C ARG A 222 17.59 -12.27 -8.42
N PHE A 223 17.99 -12.37 -7.15
CA PHE A 223 17.80 -13.57 -6.33
C PHE A 223 17.05 -13.26 -5.06
N LYS A 224 16.29 -14.22 -4.58
CA LYS A 224 15.68 -14.26 -3.26
C LYS A 224 16.08 -15.56 -2.58
N TYR A 225 16.75 -15.45 -1.43
CA TYR A 225 17.05 -16.58 -0.56
C TYR A 225 16.04 -16.60 0.58
N VAL A 226 15.49 -17.77 0.86
CA VAL A 226 14.50 -17.99 1.93
C VAL A 226 15.03 -19.08 2.84
N ARG A 227 14.96 -18.82 4.15
CA ARG A 227 15.28 -19.80 5.18
C ARG A 227 14.09 -19.99 6.10
N ASN A 228 13.64 -21.23 6.21
CA ASN A 228 12.70 -21.65 7.24
C ASN A 228 13.49 -22.16 8.44
N TYR A 229 13.13 -21.73 9.65
CA TYR A 229 13.78 -22.14 10.91
C TYR A 229 12.93 -23.16 11.68
N ASN A 230 11.65 -23.31 11.33
CA ASN A 230 10.78 -24.38 11.82
C ASN A 230 10.78 -25.48 10.74
N ILE A 231 11.50 -26.57 10.99
CA ILE A 231 11.70 -27.67 10.02
C ILE A 231 10.89 -28.89 10.43
N GLU A 232 10.09 -28.79 11.50
CA GLU A 232 9.21 -29.88 11.97
C GLU A 232 7.89 -29.92 11.21
#